data_d85505ab9c11bb269c8a0be3443d4fb9
#
_entry.id   d85505ab9c11bb269c8a0be3443d4fb9
#
_cell.length_a   1.000
_cell.length_b   1.000
_cell.length_c   1.000
_cell.angle_alpha   90.00
_cell.angle_beta   90.00
_cell.angle_gamma   90.00
#
_symmetry.space_group_name_H-M   'P 1'
#
loop_
_entity.id
_entity.type
_entity.pdbx_description
1 polymer ?
#
loop_
_entity_poly.entity_id
_entity_poly.type
_entity_poly.pdbx_seq_one_letter_code
_entity_poly.pdbx_strand_id
1 'polypeptide(L)'
;KTAEIAATIMEEGNNSPADLFFAQDPGGLGVIEANDMFVVLPEEVTSLVPEGKRSESNKWVGITGRARTLVHNSSIDKADLPNDLWELVDNDRWKGRIGYAPTNGSFQAMVSGMRAEWGEKRAEEWLNALLELEPLIYPKNTPQVAAAAAGEIDLGLVNHYYLHRFLADQGDAFKARNHHLPAGGPGSIVLVAGAGVLNTAKNEDNAFLFLQYLLSPVGQQYFASQTYEYPLVEGVKTNRILTPLEDINSPQISYTKMNDLQGTIDLLTKVGALQ
;
A
#
# COMPACT_ATOMS: atom_id res chain seq x y z
N LYS A 1 -4.11 -9.34 10.37
CA LYS A 1 -3.46 -8.27 9.56
C LYS A 1 -2.02 -8.68 9.29
N THR A 2 -1.36 -8.05 8.27
CA THR A 2 0.04 -8.37 7.91
C THR A 2 0.98 -8.33 9.11
N ALA A 3 0.95 -7.25 9.89
CA ALA A 3 1.81 -7.10 11.06
C ALA A 3 1.56 -8.17 12.15
N GLU A 4 0.32 -8.56 12.35
CA GLU A 4 -0.04 -9.62 13.33
C GLU A 4 0.54 -10.97 12.90
N ILE A 5 0.43 -11.31 11.60
CA ILE A 5 0.97 -12.57 11.07
C ILE A 5 2.51 -12.54 11.11
N ALA A 6 3.13 -11.42 10.76
CA ALA A 6 4.58 -11.28 10.87
C ALA A 6 5.06 -11.47 12.32
N ALA A 7 4.37 -10.87 13.30
CA ALA A 7 4.66 -11.05 14.72
C ALA A 7 4.50 -12.52 15.16
N THR A 8 3.45 -13.20 14.69
CA THR A 8 3.24 -14.62 14.97
C THR A 8 4.39 -15.46 14.43
N ILE A 9 4.80 -15.26 13.16
CA ILE A 9 5.92 -15.99 12.55
C ILE A 9 7.21 -15.75 13.33
N MET A 10 7.45 -14.51 13.77
CA MET A 10 8.62 -14.17 14.57
C MET A 10 8.60 -14.83 15.96
N GLU A 11 7.44 -14.91 16.61
CA GLU A 11 7.26 -15.58 17.90
C GLU A 11 7.46 -17.11 17.79
N GLU A 12 6.94 -17.72 16.72
CA GLU A 12 7.13 -19.14 16.41
C GLU A 12 8.59 -19.47 16.09
N GLY A 13 9.33 -18.54 15.49
CA GLY A 13 10.72 -18.68 15.14
C GLY A 13 10.97 -19.94 14.30
N ASN A 14 11.93 -20.76 14.71
CA ASN A 14 12.29 -22.02 14.03
C ASN A 14 11.17 -23.10 14.06
N ASN A 15 10.12 -22.88 14.80
CA ASN A 15 8.97 -23.81 14.90
C ASN A 15 7.78 -23.37 14.04
N SER A 16 7.92 -22.30 13.26
CA SER A 16 6.81 -21.85 12.43
C SER A 16 6.36 -22.94 11.46
N PRO A 17 5.05 -23.25 11.40
CA PRO A 17 4.51 -24.23 10.48
C PRO A 17 4.30 -23.68 9.07
N ALA A 18 4.52 -22.39 8.86
CA ALA A 18 4.28 -21.74 7.57
C ALA A 18 5.43 -22.01 6.60
N ASP A 19 5.09 -22.26 5.34
CA ASP A 19 6.06 -22.42 4.26
C ASP A 19 6.33 -21.09 3.54
N LEU A 20 5.30 -20.23 3.47
CA LEU A 20 5.37 -18.97 2.71
C LEU A 20 4.65 -17.88 3.50
N PHE A 21 5.21 -16.67 3.48
CA PHE A 21 4.56 -15.48 4.00
C PHE A 21 4.14 -14.56 2.84
N PHE A 22 2.83 -14.33 2.72
CA PHE A 22 2.24 -13.37 1.78
C PHE A 22 1.79 -12.13 2.56
N ALA A 23 2.42 -10.98 2.29
CA ALA A 23 2.13 -9.72 2.94
C ALA A 23 1.40 -8.74 2.02
N GLN A 24 0.51 -7.95 2.58
CA GLN A 24 -0.22 -6.91 1.85
C GLN A 24 0.54 -5.57 1.74
N ASP A 25 1.69 -5.46 2.37
CA ASP A 25 2.53 -4.27 2.38
C ASP A 25 4.01 -4.67 2.58
N PRO A 26 4.96 -3.85 2.12
CA PRO A 26 6.38 -4.17 2.22
C PRO A 26 6.93 -4.14 3.65
N GLY A 27 6.25 -3.46 4.59
CA GLY A 27 6.71 -3.38 5.98
C GLY A 27 6.75 -4.74 6.66
N GLY A 28 5.71 -5.57 6.48
CA GLY A 28 5.70 -6.93 7.01
C GLY A 28 6.78 -7.82 6.39
N LEU A 29 7.02 -7.69 5.07
CA LEU A 29 8.11 -8.41 4.40
C LEU A 29 9.48 -8.01 4.95
N GLY A 30 9.69 -6.72 5.13
CA GLY A 30 10.93 -6.18 5.66
C GLY A 30 11.25 -6.65 7.07
N VAL A 31 10.24 -6.78 7.95
CA VAL A 31 10.43 -7.32 9.30
C VAL A 31 10.92 -8.77 9.27
N ILE A 32 10.29 -9.63 8.47
CA ILE A 32 10.69 -11.04 8.34
C ILE A 32 12.10 -11.16 7.70
N GLU A 33 12.38 -10.34 6.68
CA GLU A 33 13.70 -10.29 6.03
C GLU A 33 14.81 -9.83 6.99
N ALA A 34 14.57 -8.77 7.77
CA ALA A 34 15.53 -8.23 8.72
C ALA A 34 15.89 -9.21 9.84
N ASN A 35 15.01 -10.17 10.14
CA ASN A 35 15.24 -11.25 11.11
C ASN A 35 15.75 -12.54 10.44
N ASP A 36 16.17 -12.46 9.17
CA ASP A 36 16.77 -13.56 8.40
C ASP A 36 15.89 -14.83 8.32
N MET A 37 14.56 -14.63 8.28
CA MET A 37 13.59 -15.72 8.28
C MET A 37 13.13 -16.15 6.87
N PHE A 38 13.59 -15.49 5.81
CA PHE A 38 13.36 -15.92 4.43
C PHE A 38 14.58 -16.63 3.83
N VAL A 39 14.34 -17.60 2.95
CA VAL A 39 15.36 -18.12 2.04
C VAL A 39 15.61 -17.14 0.90
N VAL A 40 16.77 -17.24 0.25
CA VAL A 40 17.05 -16.55 -1.01
C VAL A 40 16.23 -17.23 -2.12
N LEU A 41 15.42 -16.46 -2.83
CA LEU A 41 14.60 -16.97 -3.93
C LEU A 41 15.45 -17.26 -5.17
N PRO A 42 15.14 -18.30 -5.92
CA PRO A 42 15.86 -18.63 -7.15
C PRO A 42 15.64 -17.59 -8.25
N GLU A 43 16.58 -17.48 -9.18
CA GLU A 43 16.57 -16.48 -10.26
C GLU A 43 15.33 -16.58 -11.14
N GLU A 44 14.85 -17.78 -11.41
CA GLU A 44 13.63 -18.04 -12.19
C GLU A 44 12.35 -17.44 -11.56
N VAL A 45 12.38 -17.09 -10.27
CA VAL A 45 11.30 -16.36 -9.58
C VAL A 45 11.60 -14.87 -9.58
N THR A 46 12.81 -14.50 -9.20
CA THR A 46 13.17 -13.07 -8.99
C THR A 46 13.26 -12.32 -10.31
N SER A 47 13.66 -12.95 -11.42
CA SER A 47 13.74 -12.33 -12.75
C SER A 47 12.37 -11.97 -13.34
N LEU A 48 11.27 -12.54 -12.85
CA LEU A 48 9.91 -12.24 -13.30
C LEU A 48 9.43 -10.86 -12.83
N VAL A 49 10.08 -10.28 -11.83
CA VAL A 49 9.65 -9.01 -11.20
C VAL A 49 10.75 -7.96 -11.31
N PRO A 50 10.44 -6.70 -11.69
CA PRO A 50 11.42 -5.63 -11.74
C PRO A 50 12.19 -5.45 -10.42
N GLU A 51 13.48 -5.10 -10.47
CA GLU A 51 14.33 -4.94 -9.29
C GLU A 51 13.73 -4.00 -8.24
N GLY A 52 13.17 -2.87 -8.63
CA GLY A 52 12.51 -1.94 -7.70
C GLY A 52 11.20 -2.45 -7.09
N LYS A 53 10.78 -3.69 -7.39
CA LYS A 53 9.54 -4.32 -6.88
C LYS A 53 9.81 -5.64 -6.15
N ARG A 54 11.05 -5.89 -5.76
CA ARG A 54 11.48 -7.06 -4.99
C ARG A 54 12.53 -6.68 -3.94
N SER A 55 12.85 -7.59 -3.07
CA SER A 55 13.94 -7.47 -2.10
C SER A 55 15.30 -7.29 -2.80
N GLU A 56 16.11 -6.37 -2.35
CA GLU A 56 17.49 -6.18 -2.84
C GLU A 56 18.35 -7.43 -2.59
N SER A 57 18.05 -8.21 -1.54
CA SER A 57 18.68 -9.49 -1.22
C SER A 57 18.01 -10.71 -1.87
N ASN A 58 17.02 -10.50 -2.74
CA ASN A 58 16.23 -11.55 -3.41
C ASN A 58 15.50 -12.51 -2.44
N LYS A 59 15.12 -12.06 -1.25
CA LYS A 59 14.41 -12.87 -0.25
C LYS A 59 12.90 -12.86 -0.37
N TRP A 60 12.34 -11.87 -1.07
CA TRP A 60 10.92 -11.79 -1.41
C TRP A 60 10.72 -11.08 -2.74
N VAL A 61 9.57 -11.31 -3.36
CA VAL A 61 9.15 -10.65 -4.60
C VAL A 61 7.79 -9.98 -4.43
N GLY A 62 7.60 -8.84 -5.10
CA GLY A 62 6.28 -8.24 -5.25
C GLY A 62 5.39 -9.10 -6.14
N ILE A 63 4.16 -9.30 -5.72
CA ILE A 63 3.14 -10.04 -6.48
C ILE A 63 2.23 -9.05 -7.22
N THR A 64 1.78 -8.00 -6.55
CA THR A 64 0.91 -6.97 -7.15
C THR A 64 1.27 -5.57 -6.69
N GLY A 65 0.97 -4.57 -7.53
CA GLY A 65 1.12 -3.15 -7.22
C GLY A 65 -0.17 -2.54 -6.67
N ARG A 66 -0.05 -1.69 -5.67
CA ARG A 66 -1.15 -1.01 -4.99
C ARG A 66 -0.84 0.47 -4.85
N ALA A 67 -1.45 1.30 -5.70
CA ALA A 67 -1.23 2.74 -5.65
C ALA A 67 -1.99 3.38 -4.49
N ARG A 68 -1.30 4.25 -3.74
CA ARG A 68 -1.97 5.22 -2.86
C ARG A 68 -2.66 6.27 -3.71
N THR A 69 -3.77 6.77 -3.21
CA THR A 69 -4.57 7.80 -3.87
C THR A 69 -5.44 8.52 -2.85
N LEU A 70 -5.97 9.66 -3.23
CA LEU A 70 -7.11 10.23 -2.55
C LEU A 70 -8.39 9.68 -3.19
N VAL A 71 -9.35 9.23 -2.37
CA VAL A 71 -10.73 9.09 -2.83
C VAL A 71 -11.45 10.40 -2.52
N HIS A 72 -12.25 10.91 -3.47
CA HIS A 72 -13.00 12.14 -3.27
C HIS A 72 -14.47 11.99 -3.65
N ASN A 73 -15.33 12.83 -3.10
CA ASN A 73 -16.71 12.94 -3.56
C ASN A 73 -16.71 13.47 -4.99
N SER A 74 -17.49 12.86 -5.87
CA SER A 74 -17.54 13.22 -7.30
C SER A 74 -18.19 14.59 -7.58
N SER A 75 -18.76 15.26 -6.59
CA SER A 75 -19.27 16.64 -6.71
C SER A 75 -18.17 17.69 -6.63
N ILE A 76 -16.95 17.31 -6.18
CA ILE A 76 -15.82 18.22 -6.10
C ILE A 76 -15.20 18.37 -7.48
N ASP A 77 -15.00 19.62 -7.92
CA ASP A 77 -14.30 19.89 -9.17
C ASP A 77 -12.86 19.39 -9.11
N LYS A 78 -12.38 18.80 -10.19
CA LYS A 78 -10.99 18.33 -10.28
C LYS A 78 -9.97 19.44 -10.09
N ALA A 79 -10.30 20.66 -10.50
CA ALA A 79 -9.44 21.83 -10.33
C ALA A 79 -9.25 22.25 -8.87
N ASP A 80 -10.15 21.80 -7.99
CA ASP A 80 -10.11 22.07 -6.54
C ASP A 80 -9.34 21.01 -5.76
N LEU A 81 -8.98 19.87 -6.40
CA LEU A 81 -8.27 18.77 -5.75
C LEU A 81 -6.78 19.09 -5.59
N PRO A 82 -6.15 18.67 -4.48
CA PRO A 82 -4.74 18.96 -4.23
C PRO A 82 -3.82 18.22 -5.22
N ASN A 83 -2.72 18.86 -5.62
CA ASN A 83 -1.73 18.26 -6.49
C ASN A 83 -0.74 17.35 -5.74
N ASP A 84 -0.52 17.60 -4.47
CA ASP A 84 0.33 16.81 -3.58
C ASP A 84 -0.20 16.76 -2.15
N LEU A 85 0.55 16.09 -1.27
CA LEU A 85 0.16 15.96 0.14
C LEU A 85 0.32 17.26 0.94
N TRP A 86 1.19 18.19 0.51
CA TRP A 86 1.34 19.48 1.19
C TRP A 86 0.19 20.42 0.86
N GLU A 87 -0.23 20.50 -0.40
CA GLU A 87 -1.44 21.24 -0.77
C GLU A 87 -2.71 20.70 -0.08
N LEU A 88 -2.73 19.40 0.24
CA LEU A 88 -3.83 18.82 1.02
C LEU A 88 -3.92 19.44 2.42
N VAL A 89 -2.78 19.58 3.11
CA VAL A 89 -2.75 20.02 4.52
C VAL A 89 -2.65 21.54 4.68
N ASP A 90 -2.23 22.25 3.65
CA ASP A 90 -2.13 23.72 3.64
C ASP A 90 -3.48 24.42 3.35
N ASN A 91 -4.58 23.65 3.24
CA ASN A 91 -5.87 24.19 2.83
C ASN A 91 -6.97 23.90 3.86
N ASP A 92 -7.36 24.92 4.62
CA ASP A 92 -8.43 24.86 5.64
C ASP A 92 -9.80 24.42 5.10
N ARG A 93 -10.01 24.46 3.79
CA ARG A 93 -11.22 23.93 3.12
C ARG A 93 -11.53 22.50 3.54
N TRP A 94 -10.50 21.70 3.81
CA TRP A 94 -10.63 20.30 4.13
C TRP A 94 -10.83 20.00 5.62
N LYS A 95 -10.88 21.04 6.47
CA LYS A 95 -11.02 20.87 7.92
C LYS A 95 -12.31 20.12 8.27
N GLY A 96 -12.16 19.03 9.04
CA GLY A 96 -13.25 18.12 9.40
C GLY A 96 -13.80 17.30 8.22
N ARG A 97 -13.13 17.32 7.05
CA ARG A 97 -13.63 16.72 5.80
C ARG A 97 -12.66 15.70 5.20
N ILE A 98 -11.57 15.35 5.90
CA ILE A 98 -10.59 14.33 5.48
C ILE A 98 -10.82 13.06 6.28
N GLY A 99 -10.83 11.90 5.60
CA GLY A 99 -10.80 10.58 6.23
C GLY A 99 -9.41 9.96 6.16
N TYR A 100 -8.99 9.30 7.26
CA TYR A 100 -7.75 8.51 7.27
C TYR A 100 -7.90 7.29 8.18
N ALA A 101 -7.00 6.32 8.04
CA ALA A 101 -7.03 5.08 8.82
C ALA A 101 -5.63 4.79 9.40
N PRO A 102 -5.26 5.38 10.56
CA PRO A 102 -3.89 5.32 11.07
C PRO A 102 -3.44 3.91 11.49
N THR A 103 -4.37 3.03 11.85
CA THR A 103 -4.10 1.62 12.18
C THR A 103 -4.01 0.71 10.94
N ASN A 104 -4.23 1.24 9.74
CA ASN A 104 -4.19 0.46 8.52
C ASN A 104 -2.76 0.40 7.95
N GLY A 105 -2.27 -0.79 7.64
CA GLY A 105 -0.90 -1.00 7.13
C GLY A 105 -0.58 -0.18 5.89
N SER A 106 -1.54 0.08 4.98
CA SER A 106 -1.27 0.89 3.80
C SER A 106 -1.09 2.39 4.10
N PHE A 107 -1.73 2.92 5.15
CA PHE A 107 -1.47 4.27 5.63
C PHE A 107 -0.09 4.33 6.32
N GLN A 108 0.21 3.36 7.18
CA GLN A 108 1.51 3.24 7.82
C GLN A 108 2.64 3.12 6.80
N ALA A 109 2.46 2.31 5.75
CA ALA A 109 3.43 2.20 4.66
C ALA A 109 3.61 3.52 3.88
N MET A 110 2.54 4.32 3.68
CA MET A 110 2.65 5.66 3.12
C MET A 110 3.49 6.58 4.02
N VAL A 111 3.28 6.53 5.34
CA VAL A 111 4.08 7.30 6.31
C VAL A 111 5.53 6.82 6.34
N SER A 112 5.79 5.50 6.24
CA SER A 112 7.15 4.97 6.05
C SER A 112 7.80 5.53 4.77
N GLY A 113 7.03 5.67 3.70
CA GLY A 113 7.47 6.33 2.46
C GLY A 113 7.79 7.81 2.66
N MET A 114 7.00 8.55 3.45
CA MET A 114 7.30 9.95 3.81
C MET A 114 8.61 10.05 4.59
N ARG A 115 8.82 9.18 5.59
CA ARG A 115 10.06 9.13 6.37
C ARG A 115 11.27 8.85 5.49
N ALA A 116 11.12 7.92 4.55
CA ALA A 116 12.19 7.53 3.62
C ALA A 116 12.54 8.63 2.61
N GLU A 117 11.56 9.38 2.11
CA GLU A 117 11.74 10.40 1.07
C GLU A 117 12.00 11.79 1.67
N TRP A 118 11.24 12.19 2.68
CA TRP A 118 11.30 13.54 3.26
C TRP A 118 12.16 13.63 4.53
N GLY A 119 12.43 12.49 5.17
CA GLY A 119 13.02 12.38 6.49
C GLY A 119 12.00 12.52 7.61
N GLU A 120 12.40 12.09 8.81
CA GLU A 120 11.56 11.98 10.01
C GLU A 120 10.85 13.30 10.34
N LYS A 121 11.63 14.40 10.43
CA LYS A 121 11.12 15.71 10.84
C LYS A 121 10.00 16.21 9.91
N ARG A 122 10.20 16.10 8.61
CA ARG A 122 9.22 16.60 7.63
C ARG A 122 7.97 15.71 7.55
N ALA A 123 8.12 14.40 7.79
CA ALA A 123 6.98 13.49 7.95
C ALA A 123 6.16 13.84 9.21
N GLU A 124 6.83 14.18 10.32
CA GLU A 124 6.18 14.65 11.56
C GLU A 124 5.43 15.97 11.33
N GLU A 125 6.05 16.94 10.66
CA GLU A 125 5.43 18.22 10.32
C GLU A 125 4.15 18.02 9.50
N TRP A 126 4.18 17.15 8.47
CA TRP A 126 3.00 16.85 7.68
C TRP A 126 1.88 16.16 8.49
N LEU A 127 2.24 15.20 9.34
CA LEU A 127 1.25 14.52 10.21
C LEU A 127 0.58 15.49 11.17
N ASN A 128 1.34 16.41 11.78
CA ASN A 128 0.77 17.44 12.64
C ASN A 128 -0.17 18.35 11.87
N ALA A 129 0.22 18.83 10.68
CA ALA A 129 -0.64 19.66 9.83
C ALA A 129 -1.93 18.90 9.41
N LEU A 130 -1.83 17.59 9.10
CA LEU A 130 -3.03 16.77 8.86
C LEU A 130 -3.95 16.76 10.09
N LEU A 131 -3.42 16.60 11.30
CA LEU A 131 -4.21 16.51 12.53
C LEU A 131 -4.86 17.86 12.89
N GLU A 132 -4.24 19.00 12.56
CA GLU A 132 -4.82 20.34 12.72
C GLU A 132 -6.08 20.55 11.86
N LEU A 133 -6.21 19.79 10.77
CA LEU A 133 -7.42 19.76 9.96
C LEU A 133 -8.54 18.88 10.55
N GLU A 134 -8.36 18.35 11.76
CA GLU A 134 -9.38 17.55 12.47
C GLU A 134 -9.93 16.39 11.63
N PRO A 135 -9.06 15.51 11.06
CA PRO A 135 -9.51 14.45 10.15
C PRO A 135 -10.33 13.39 10.89
N LEU A 136 -11.26 12.75 10.17
CA LEU A 136 -12.08 11.66 10.70
C LEU A 136 -11.31 10.34 10.63
N ILE A 137 -11.30 9.61 11.75
CA ILE A 137 -10.62 8.31 11.88
C ILE A 137 -11.55 7.20 11.42
N TYR A 138 -11.04 6.36 10.51
CA TYR A 138 -11.71 5.17 10.04
C TYR A 138 -10.89 3.90 10.34
N PRO A 139 -11.54 2.74 10.58
CA PRO A 139 -10.82 1.50 10.88
C PRO A 139 -10.11 0.91 9.64
N LYS A 140 -10.57 1.27 8.42
CA LYS A 140 -10.13 0.69 7.14
C LYS A 140 -10.33 1.68 5.98
N ASN A 141 -9.81 1.34 4.79
CA ASN A 141 -10.02 2.14 3.57
C ASN A 141 -11.47 2.06 3.05
N THR A 142 -12.10 0.86 3.08
CA THR A 142 -13.46 0.67 2.55
C THR A 142 -14.49 1.66 3.12
N PRO A 143 -14.61 1.88 4.46
CA PRO A 143 -15.55 2.86 4.99
C PRO A 143 -15.22 4.31 4.59
N GLN A 144 -13.95 4.67 4.36
CA GLN A 144 -13.60 5.99 3.82
C GLN A 144 -14.18 6.20 2.41
N VAL A 145 -14.11 5.18 1.54
CA VAL A 145 -14.67 5.24 0.17
C VAL A 145 -16.19 5.41 0.23
N ALA A 146 -16.87 4.69 1.12
CA ALA A 146 -18.31 4.84 1.34
C ALA A 146 -18.67 6.23 1.87
N ALA A 147 -17.92 6.73 2.86
CA ALA A 147 -18.10 8.06 3.44
C ALA A 147 -17.89 9.19 2.43
N ALA A 148 -16.88 9.07 1.56
CA ALA A 148 -16.66 10.01 0.46
C ALA A 148 -17.84 10.02 -0.52
N ALA A 149 -18.37 8.84 -0.89
CA ALA A 149 -19.54 8.75 -1.76
C ALA A 149 -20.80 9.34 -1.11
N ALA A 150 -20.97 9.17 0.20
CA ALA A 150 -22.08 9.71 0.98
C ALA A 150 -21.96 11.23 1.23
N GLY A 151 -20.77 11.83 0.99
CA GLY A 151 -20.50 13.23 1.29
C GLY A 151 -20.25 13.53 2.78
N GLU A 152 -19.96 12.49 3.58
CA GLU A 152 -19.56 12.64 4.97
C GLU A 152 -18.14 13.21 5.08
N ILE A 153 -17.26 12.81 4.16
CA ILE A 153 -15.94 13.39 3.94
C ILE A 153 -15.81 13.86 2.49
N ASP A 154 -14.94 14.81 2.25
CA ASP A 154 -14.60 15.26 0.90
C ASP A 154 -13.47 14.45 0.29
N LEU A 155 -12.47 14.12 1.11
CA LEU A 155 -11.27 13.38 0.72
C LEU A 155 -10.98 12.24 1.70
N GLY A 156 -10.46 11.13 1.19
CA GLY A 156 -9.99 10.00 2.00
C GLY A 156 -8.65 9.46 1.51
N LEU A 157 -7.74 9.17 2.43
CA LEU A 157 -6.42 8.61 2.15
C LEU A 157 -6.50 7.08 2.03
N VAL A 158 -6.58 6.56 0.80
CA VAL A 158 -6.89 5.13 0.54
C VAL A 158 -5.94 4.50 -0.49
N ASN A 159 -6.11 3.20 -0.74
CA ASN A 159 -5.58 2.54 -1.92
C ASN A 159 -6.62 2.56 -3.05
N HIS A 160 -6.15 2.65 -4.29
CA HIS A 160 -6.97 2.85 -5.48
C HIS A 160 -8.06 1.79 -5.70
N TYR A 161 -7.77 0.51 -5.43
CA TYR A 161 -8.65 -0.62 -5.79
C TYR A 161 -9.94 -0.69 -4.97
N TYR A 162 -10.00 -0.07 -3.80
CA TYR A 162 -11.21 -0.10 -2.98
C TYR A 162 -12.41 0.56 -3.68
N LEU A 163 -12.18 1.65 -4.41
CA LEU A 163 -13.22 2.31 -5.19
C LEU A 163 -13.82 1.39 -6.25
N HIS A 164 -12.98 0.62 -6.96
CA HIS A 164 -13.43 -0.18 -8.10
C HIS A 164 -14.37 -1.31 -7.70
N ARG A 165 -14.31 -1.79 -6.45
CA ARG A 165 -15.27 -2.75 -5.92
C ARG A 165 -16.68 -2.15 -5.82
N PHE A 166 -16.80 -0.91 -5.38
CA PHE A 166 -18.08 -0.20 -5.35
C PHE A 166 -18.58 0.13 -6.78
N LEU A 167 -17.69 0.52 -7.66
CA LEU A 167 -18.06 0.79 -9.06
C LEU A 167 -18.51 -0.48 -9.79
N ALA A 168 -17.95 -1.64 -9.46
CA ALA A 168 -18.39 -2.92 -10.02
C ALA A 168 -19.81 -3.28 -9.57
N ASP A 169 -20.20 -2.92 -8.35
CA ASP A 169 -21.52 -3.20 -7.77
C ASP A 169 -22.57 -2.14 -8.13
N GLN A 170 -22.22 -0.85 -8.10
CA GLN A 170 -23.14 0.27 -8.20
C GLN A 170 -22.99 1.11 -9.48
N GLY A 171 -21.97 0.81 -10.29
CA GLY A 171 -21.71 1.55 -11.53
C GLY A 171 -21.37 3.02 -11.30
N ASP A 172 -21.60 3.84 -12.33
CA ASP A 172 -21.32 5.28 -12.31
C ASP A 172 -22.21 6.10 -11.36
N ALA A 173 -23.27 5.50 -10.83
CA ALA A 173 -24.11 6.12 -9.81
C ALA A 173 -23.40 6.32 -8.47
N PHE A 174 -22.35 5.52 -8.18
CA PHE A 174 -21.52 5.68 -7.00
C PHE A 174 -20.75 7.00 -7.02
N LYS A 175 -20.93 7.83 -5.99
CA LYS A 175 -20.51 9.24 -5.96
C LYS A 175 -19.09 9.46 -5.40
N ALA A 176 -18.18 8.53 -5.61
CA ALA A 176 -16.76 8.71 -5.30
C ALA A 176 -15.88 8.43 -6.51
N ARG A 177 -14.70 9.05 -6.56
CA ARG A 177 -13.67 8.84 -7.59
C ARG A 177 -12.29 8.86 -6.94
N ASN A 178 -11.33 8.21 -7.58
CA ASN A 178 -9.91 8.30 -7.20
C ASN A 178 -9.27 9.54 -7.83
N HIS A 179 -8.36 10.15 -7.08
CA HIS A 179 -7.50 11.22 -7.52
C HIS A 179 -6.05 10.88 -7.19
N HIS A 180 -5.29 10.45 -8.19
CA HIS A 180 -3.84 10.29 -8.06
C HIS A 180 -3.21 11.68 -8.08
N LEU A 181 -2.35 11.97 -7.10
CA LEU A 181 -1.75 13.30 -6.94
C LEU A 181 -0.80 13.61 -8.11
N PRO A 182 -1.06 14.64 -8.91
CA PRO A 182 -0.27 14.90 -10.13
C PRO A 182 1.19 15.22 -9.86
N ALA A 183 1.51 15.91 -8.76
CA ALA A 183 2.88 16.19 -8.36
C ALA A 183 3.62 14.98 -7.76
N GLY A 184 2.91 13.88 -7.48
CA GLY A 184 3.51 12.64 -7.01
C GLY A 184 3.83 12.62 -5.52
N GLY A 185 5.01 12.10 -5.16
CA GLY A 185 5.45 11.94 -3.79
C GLY A 185 4.79 10.77 -3.04
N PRO A 186 4.96 10.65 -1.70
CA PRO A 186 4.51 9.51 -0.92
C PRO A 186 3.00 9.24 -0.99
N GLY A 187 2.19 10.26 -1.29
CA GLY A 187 0.75 10.11 -1.48
C GLY A 187 0.34 9.38 -2.76
N SER A 188 1.26 9.22 -3.71
CA SER A 188 1.09 8.46 -4.96
C SER A 188 1.95 7.21 -5.00
N ILE A 189 2.57 6.80 -3.88
CA ILE A 189 3.44 5.64 -3.84
C ILE A 189 2.70 4.37 -4.28
N VAL A 190 3.36 3.60 -5.14
CA VAL A 190 2.89 2.26 -5.52
C VAL A 190 3.58 1.24 -4.63
N LEU A 191 2.87 0.80 -3.61
CA LEU A 191 3.28 -0.26 -2.69
C LEU A 191 3.10 -1.63 -3.35
N VAL A 192 3.85 -2.63 -2.91
CA VAL A 192 3.66 -4.01 -3.33
C VAL A 192 2.95 -4.83 -2.24
N ALA A 193 2.04 -5.70 -2.65
CA ALA A 193 1.83 -6.95 -1.94
C ALA A 193 2.89 -7.92 -2.42
N GLY A 194 3.53 -8.64 -1.55
CA GLY A 194 4.64 -9.50 -1.90
C GLY A 194 4.68 -10.78 -1.09
N ALA A 195 5.54 -11.71 -1.49
CA ALA A 195 5.69 -12.96 -0.80
C ALA A 195 7.14 -13.45 -0.81
N GLY A 196 7.51 -14.16 0.25
CA GLY A 196 8.78 -14.86 0.42
C GLY A 196 8.58 -16.23 1.04
N VAL A 197 9.51 -17.15 0.78
CA VAL A 197 9.51 -18.50 1.35
C VAL A 197 10.29 -18.47 2.67
N LEU A 198 9.70 -19.01 3.73
CA LEU A 198 10.33 -19.05 5.04
C LEU A 198 11.45 -20.08 5.10
N ASN A 199 12.51 -19.79 5.85
CA ASN A 199 13.63 -20.73 6.06
C ASN A 199 13.24 -21.95 6.91
N THR A 200 12.03 -21.96 7.49
CA THR A 200 11.41 -23.09 8.21
C THR A 200 10.49 -23.94 7.33
N ALA A 201 10.37 -23.58 6.03
CA ALA A 201 9.47 -24.25 5.10
C ALA A 201 9.76 -25.77 5.03
N LYS A 202 8.71 -26.57 5.20
CA LYS A 202 8.75 -28.03 5.03
C LYS A 202 8.40 -28.46 3.61
N ASN A 203 7.69 -27.57 2.88
CA ASN A 203 7.24 -27.79 1.52
C ASN A 203 7.85 -26.72 0.58
N GLU A 204 9.15 -26.50 0.66
CA GLU A 204 9.86 -25.43 -0.05
C GLU A 204 9.62 -25.47 -1.57
N ASP A 205 9.72 -26.65 -2.21
CA ASP A 205 9.45 -26.80 -3.64
C ASP A 205 8.02 -26.38 -4.02
N ASN A 206 7.03 -26.73 -3.21
CA ASN A 206 5.64 -26.32 -3.43
C ASN A 206 5.45 -24.82 -3.19
N ALA A 207 6.16 -24.23 -2.24
CA ALA A 207 6.14 -22.79 -2.00
C ALA A 207 6.71 -22.02 -3.21
N PHE A 208 7.80 -22.48 -3.81
CA PHE A 208 8.34 -21.92 -5.05
C PHE A 208 7.38 -22.08 -6.23
N LEU A 209 6.78 -23.25 -6.41
CA LEU A 209 5.76 -23.47 -7.46
C LEU A 209 4.56 -22.53 -7.26
N PHE A 210 4.15 -22.29 -6.02
CA PHE A 210 3.08 -21.36 -5.73
C PHE A 210 3.46 -19.90 -6.05
N LEU A 211 4.69 -19.47 -5.74
CA LEU A 211 5.20 -18.15 -6.14
C LEU A 211 5.21 -18.01 -7.67
N GLN A 212 5.73 -19.01 -8.39
CA GLN A 212 5.72 -19.01 -9.86
C GLN A 212 4.30 -18.95 -10.42
N TYR A 213 3.34 -19.65 -9.80
CA TYR A 213 1.93 -19.54 -10.20
C TYR A 213 1.37 -18.13 -9.98
N LEU A 214 1.62 -17.51 -8.83
CA LEU A 214 1.18 -16.14 -8.55
C LEU A 214 1.79 -15.12 -9.52
N LEU A 215 3.02 -15.35 -9.98
CA LEU A 215 3.73 -14.53 -10.96
C LEU A 215 3.44 -14.96 -12.42
N SER A 216 2.71 -16.04 -12.65
CA SER A 216 2.33 -16.46 -14.00
C SER A 216 1.34 -15.46 -14.63
N PRO A 217 1.23 -15.38 -15.97
CA PRO A 217 0.23 -14.54 -16.63
C PRO A 217 -1.20 -14.80 -16.13
N VAL A 218 -1.54 -16.04 -15.77
CA VAL A 218 -2.86 -16.42 -15.23
C VAL A 218 -3.07 -15.82 -13.83
N GLY A 219 -2.11 -16.00 -12.92
CA GLY A 219 -2.15 -15.43 -11.57
C GLY A 219 -2.22 -13.90 -11.60
N GLN A 220 -1.37 -13.28 -12.40
CA GLN A 220 -1.32 -11.83 -12.55
C GLN A 220 -2.60 -11.26 -13.18
N GLN A 221 -3.16 -11.94 -14.19
CA GLN A 221 -4.42 -11.53 -14.81
C GLN A 221 -5.60 -11.66 -13.83
N TYR A 222 -5.58 -12.64 -12.92
CA TYR A 222 -6.57 -12.76 -11.85
C TYR A 222 -6.53 -11.52 -10.96
N PHE A 223 -5.35 -11.13 -10.46
CA PHE A 223 -5.22 -9.93 -9.63
C PHE A 223 -5.65 -8.65 -10.37
N ALA A 224 -5.23 -8.48 -11.62
CA ALA A 224 -5.59 -7.32 -12.41
C ALA A 224 -7.11 -7.22 -12.66
N SER A 225 -7.79 -8.35 -12.89
CA SER A 225 -9.21 -8.38 -13.24
C SER A 225 -10.15 -8.46 -12.05
N GLN A 226 -9.80 -9.21 -11.00
CA GLN A 226 -10.70 -9.51 -9.89
C GLN A 226 -10.43 -8.64 -8.66
N THR A 227 -9.19 -8.22 -8.44
CA THR A 227 -8.83 -7.40 -7.27
C THR A 227 -8.50 -5.95 -7.65
N TYR A 228 -8.44 -5.63 -8.96
CA TYR A 228 -8.09 -4.30 -9.47
C TYR A 228 -6.71 -3.82 -9.03
N GLU A 229 -5.78 -4.76 -8.81
CA GLU A 229 -4.40 -4.45 -8.48
C GLU A 229 -3.53 -4.41 -9.75
N TYR A 230 -2.43 -3.68 -9.71
CA TYR A 230 -1.53 -3.59 -10.86
C TYR A 230 -0.68 -4.86 -10.97
N PRO A 231 -0.64 -5.51 -12.15
CA PRO A 231 0.29 -6.60 -12.39
C PRO A 231 1.73 -6.07 -12.36
N LEU A 232 2.67 -6.90 -11.89
CA LEU A 232 4.10 -6.56 -11.84
C LEU A 232 4.93 -7.36 -12.85
N VAL A 233 4.33 -8.34 -13.49
CA VAL A 233 5.00 -9.17 -14.51
C VAL A 233 4.78 -8.57 -15.90
N GLU A 234 5.84 -8.51 -16.69
CA GLU A 234 5.82 -7.97 -18.03
C GLU A 234 4.81 -8.71 -18.93
N GLY A 235 4.17 -7.98 -19.84
CA GLY A 235 3.20 -8.51 -20.80
C GLY A 235 1.79 -8.75 -20.24
N VAL A 236 1.56 -8.62 -18.95
CA VAL A 236 0.22 -8.72 -18.36
C VAL A 236 -0.44 -7.34 -18.39
N LYS A 237 -1.66 -7.29 -18.94
CA LYS A 237 -2.39 -6.02 -19.11
C LYS A 237 -3.03 -5.57 -17.81
N THR A 238 -2.82 -4.31 -17.47
CA THR A 238 -3.59 -3.61 -16.43
C THR A 238 -5.08 -3.57 -16.80
N ASN A 239 -5.96 -3.63 -15.81
CA ASN A 239 -7.38 -3.44 -16.04
C ASN A 239 -7.65 -2.03 -16.62
N ARG A 240 -8.36 -1.98 -17.74
CA ARG A 240 -8.61 -0.74 -18.52
C ARG A 240 -9.34 0.38 -17.76
N ILE A 241 -9.97 0.05 -16.62
CA ILE A 241 -10.66 1.06 -15.79
C ILE A 241 -9.72 1.75 -14.80
N LEU A 242 -8.50 1.24 -14.64
CA LEU A 242 -7.48 1.85 -13.79
C LEU A 242 -6.72 2.93 -14.55
N THR A 243 -6.26 3.93 -13.83
CA THR A 243 -5.22 4.83 -14.34
C THR A 243 -3.99 3.98 -14.71
N PRO A 244 -3.41 4.10 -15.91
CA PRO A 244 -2.19 3.39 -16.27
C PRO A 244 -1.09 3.62 -15.22
N LEU A 245 -0.29 2.58 -14.94
CA LEU A 245 0.75 2.66 -13.89
C LEU A 245 1.82 3.71 -14.22
N GLU A 246 2.11 3.89 -15.51
CA GLU A 246 3.02 4.89 -16.05
C GLU A 246 2.52 6.34 -15.88
N ASP A 247 1.20 6.53 -15.72
CA ASP A 247 0.58 7.84 -15.50
C ASP A 247 0.53 8.20 -14.00
N ILE A 248 0.89 7.25 -13.11
CA ILE A 248 0.99 7.50 -11.68
C ILE A 248 2.40 7.98 -11.37
N ASN A 249 2.53 9.23 -10.95
CA ASN A 249 3.80 9.82 -10.56
C ASN A 249 4.25 9.27 -9.18
N SER A 250 4.60 7.96 -9.16
CA SER A 250 5.04 7.27 -7.95
C SER A 250 6.52 7.55 -7.67
N PRO A 251 6.89 7.90 -6.43
CA PRO A 251 8.28 8.10 -6.07
C PRO A 251 9.05 6.78 -6.16
N GLN A 252 10.32 6.87 -6.53
CA GLN A 252 11.24 5.72 -6.61
C GLN A 252 11.93 5.53 -5.26
N ILE A 253 11.19 4.98 -4.29
CA ILE A 253 11.69 4.69 -2.94
C ILE A 253 12.01 3.20 -2.85
N SER A 254 13.23 2.87 -2.42
CA SER A 254 13.57 1.47 -2.09
C SER A 254 12.72 0.99 -0.90
N TYR A 255 12.12 -0.18 -1.03
CA TYR A 255 11.35 -0.77 0.06
C TYR A 255 12.22 -1.08 1.29
N THR A 256 13.53 -1.31 1.11
CA THR A 256 14.49 -1.45 2.22
C THR A 256 14.51 -0.23 3.13
N LYS A 257 14.33 1.00 2.57
CA LYS A 257 14.24 2.23 3.35
C LYS A 257 12.90 2.39 4.09
N MET A 258 11.92 1.55 3.79
CA MET A 258 10.59 1.55 4.40
C MET A 258 10.40 0.44 5.45
N ASN A 259 11.45 -0.33 5.76
CA ASN A 259 11.39 -1.51 6.63
C ASN A 259 11.21 -1.16 8.12
N ASP A 260 11.47 0.10 8.53
CA ASP A 260 11.32 0.54 9.90
C ASP A 260 9.84 0.83 10.24
N LEU A 261 9.04 -0.24 10.29
CA LEU A 261 7.63 -0.15 10.67
C LEU A 261 7.47 0.33 12.11
N GLN A 262 8.35 -0.11 13.04
CA GLN A 262 8.27 0.30 14.44
C GLN A 262 8.48 1.82 14.59
N GLY A 263 9.50 2.39 13.96
CA GLY A 263 9.70 3.84 13.96
C GLY A 263 8.53 4.61 13.33
N THR A 264 7.83 4.02 12.35
CA THR A 264 6.60 4.63 11.82
C THR A 264 5.46 4.61 12.84
N ILE A 265 5.29 3.52 13.58
CA ILE A 265 4.30 3.39 14.66
C ILE A 265 4.63 4.39 15.79
N ASP A 266 5.90 4.49 16.17
CA ASP A 266 6.38 5.42 17.20
C ASP A 266 6.11 6.88 16.80
N LEU A 267 6.36 7.24 15.54
CA LEU A 267 6.04 8.57 15.01
C LEU A 267 4.53 8.86 15.06
N LEU A 268 3.70 7.93 14.57
CA LEU A 268 2.24 8.06 14.61
C LEU A 268 1.69 8.19 16.04
N THR A 269 2.29 7.47 16.98
CA THR A 269 1.95 7.56 18.41
C THR A 269 2.40 8.90 19.00
N LYS A 270 3.62 9.33 18.69
CA LYS A 270 4.19 10.61 19.12
C LYS A 270 3.33 11.80 18.75
N VAL A 271 2.81 11.84 17.52
CA VAL A 271 1.95 12.93 17.03
C VAL A 271 0.48 12.78 17.50
N GLY A 272 0.12 11.66 18.14
CA GLY A 272 -1.25 11.40 18.60
C GLY A 272 -2.21 10.86 17.53
N ALA A 273 -1.70 10.42 16.38
CA ALA A 273 -2.49 9.79 15.33
C ALA A 273 -2.90 8.35 15.71
N LEU A 274 -2.07 7.65 16.50
CA LEU A 274 -2.39 6.37 17.16
C LEU A 274 -2.56 6.61 18.66
N GLN A 275 -3.67 6.09 19.20
CA GLN A 275 -3.99 6.10 20.64
C GLN A 275 -3.75 4.72 21.23
#